data_e2c943d5a338bf160711f6307108169f
#
_entry.id   e2c943d5a338bf160711f6307108169f
#
_cell.length_a   1.000
_cell.length_b   1.000
_cell.length_c   1.000
_cell.angle_alpha   90.00
_cell.angle_beta   90.00
_cell.angle_gamma   90.00
#
_symmetry.space_group_name_H-M   'P 1'
#
loop_
_entity.id
_entity.type
_entity.pdbx_description
1 polymer ?
#
loop_
_entity_poly.entity_id
_entity_poly.type
_entity_poly.pdbx_seq_one_letter_code
_entity_poly.pdbx_strand_id
1 'polypeptide(L)'
;FNENIEKVFLENDFSTQTEIKLLEVLASSGSLFESSISLYSSIIFTLVIITISMMVISFGSLMSNIHLRQQFVALKNSALQVNGIELSRAENSVKINGDWLHLTKGSMETLSVLLEATLEGDFLSGLDVEILVSGKNAANCEDAAGVMRIKRLRDNIGNQIVAQHLIQNIPGKGYQIKVSKNNIVIN
;
A
#
# COMPACT_ATOMS: atom_id res chain seq x y z
N PHE A 1 -7.17 -68.10 76.12
CA PHE A 1 -6.42 -66.82 76.25
C PHE A 1 -5.52 -66.55 75.02
N ASN A 2 -5.00 -67.60 74.38
CA ASN A 2 -4.11 -67.46 73.23
C ASN A 2 -4.85 -67.02 71.91
N GLU A 3 -6.05 -67.51 71.72
CA GLU A 3 -6.82 -67.24 70.47
C GLU A 3 -7.22 -65.76 70.29
N ASN A 4 -7.45 -65.05 71.37
CA ASN A 4 -7.81 -63.61 71.31
C ASN A 4 -6.57 -62.74 71.06
N ILE A 5 -5.42 -63.15 71.47
CA ILE A 5 -4.17 -62.39 71.20
C ILE A 5 -3.75 -62.55 69.78
N GLU A 6 -3.89 -63.69 69.16
CA GLU A 6 -3.55 -63.97 67.79
C GLU A 6 -4.50 -63.17 66.82
N LYS A 7 -5.80 -63.09 67.14
CA LYS A 7 -6.74 -62.25 66.37
C LYS A 7 -6.42 -60.77 66.42
N VAL A 8 -6.06 -60.26 67.58
CA VAL A 8 -5.65 -58.85 67.77
C VAL A 8 -4.38 -58.51 66.97
N PHE A 9 -3.44 -59.44 66.95
CA PHE A 9 -2.17 -59.30 66.18
C PHE A 9 -2.44 -59.36 64.69
N LEU A 10 -3.27 -60.26 64.19
CA LEU A 10 -3.66 -60.31 62.78
C LEU A 10 -4.51 -59.11 62.33
N GLU A 11 -5.37 -58.59 63.15
CA GLU A 11 -6.18 -57.39 62.85
C GLU A 11 -5.31 -56.11 62.81
N ASN A 12 -4.29 -56.05 63.69
CA ASN A 12 -3.35 -54.90 63.68
C ASN A 12 -2.39 -54.97 62.50
N ASP A 13 -1.96 -56.16 62.07
CA ASP A 13 -1.09 -56.32 60.89
C ASP A 13 -1.84 -56.02 59.56
N PHE A 14 -3.12 -56.37 59.54
CA PHE A 14 -3.98 -56.04 58.39
C PHE A 14 -4.27 -54.50 58.28
N SER A 15 -4.42 -53.87 59.44
CA SER A 15 -4.62 -52.38 59.48
C SER A 15 -3.38 -51.65 59.02
N THR A 16 -2.19 -52.06 59.49
CA THR A 16 -0.91 -51.46 59.08
C THR A 16 -0.60 -51.70 57.59
N GLN A 17 -0.90 -52.87 57.05
CA GLN A 17 -0.75 -53.10 55.57
C GLN A 17 -1.71 -52.30 54.70
N THR A 18 -2.89 -52.06 55.17
CA THR A 18 -3.86 -51.20 54.43
C THR A 18 -3.45 -49.73 54.46
N GLU A 19 -2.95 -49.23 55.60
CA GLU A 19 -2.41 -47.85 55.67
C GLU A 19 -1.20 -47.64 54.80
N ILE A 20 -0.26 -48.62 54.75
CA ILE A 20 0.92 -48.56 53.88
C ILE A 20 0.50 -48.52 52.39
N LYS A 21 -0.44 -49.37 51.96
CA LYS A 21 -0.96 -49.36 50.60
C LYS A 21 -1.67 -48.03 50.25
N LEU A 22 -2.43 -47.47 51.18
CA LEU A 22 -3.09 -46.19 50.97
C LEU A 22 -2.09 -45.06 50.80
N LEU A 23 -1.03 -45.01 51.60
CA LEU A 23 0.05 -44.07 51.51
C LEU A 23 0.81 -44.20 50.19
N GLU A 24 1.07 -45.42 49.73
CA GLU A 24 1.74 -45.69 48.46
C GLU A 24 0.89 -45.21 47.25
N VAL A 25 -0.44 -45.44 47.26
CA VAL A 25 -1.35 -44.94 46.26
C VAL A 25 -1.44 -43.40 46.26
N LEU A 26 -1.48 -42.78 47.42
CA LEU A 26 -1.48 -41.33 47.56
C LEU A 26 -0.15 -40.73 47.08
N ALA A 27 0.98 -41.32 47.37
CA ALA A 27 2.28 -40.88 46.90
C ALA A 27 2.42 -41.01 45.38
N SER A 28 1.94 -42.12 44.80
CA SER A 28 1.96 -42.32 43.35
C SER A 28 0.99 -41.35 42.61
N SER A 29 -0.17 -41.09 43.18
CA SER A 29 -1.09 -40.09 42.61
C SER A 29 -0.55 -38.67 42.68
N GLY A 30 0.16 -38.31 43.74
CA GLY A 30 0.84 -37.02 43.88
C GLY A 30 1.93 -36.82 42.83
N SER A 31 2.75 -37.82 42.56
CA SER A 31 3.81 -37.75 41.55
C SER A 31 3.26 -37.64 40.12
N LEU A 32 2.18 -38.31 39.83
CA LEU A 32 1.47 -38.20 38.55
C LEU A 32 0.86 -36.80 38.36
N PHE A 33 0.34 -36.20 39.42
CA PHE A 33 -0.22 -34.86 39.38
C PHE A 33 0.86 -33.81 39.19
N GLU A 34 2.01 -33.90 39.86
CA GLU A 34 3.15 -33.00 39.65
C GLU A 34 3.72 -33.10 38.21
N SER A 35 3.83 -34.29 37.66
CA SER A 35 4.32 -34.48 36.30
C SER A 35 3.36 -33.89 35.25
N SER A 36 2.07 -34.01 35.47
CA SER A 36 1.08 -33.42 34.58
C SER A 36 1.08 -31.88 34.61
N ILE A 37 1.21 -31.27 35.78
CA ILE A 37 1.35 -29.82 35.92
C ILE A 37 2.59 -29.30 35.21
N SER A 38 3.71 -29.98 35.34
CA SER A 38 4.96 -29.63 34.65
C SER A 38 4.81 -29.69 33.12
N LEU A 39 4.14 -30.68 32.57
CA LEU A 39 3.87 -30.82 31.16
C LEU A 39 2.96 -29.70 30.64
N TYR A 40 1.88 -29.40 31.36
CA TYR A 40 0.98 -28.27 30.97
C TYR A 40 1.70 -26.92 31.03
N SER A 41 2.52 -26.68 32.02
CA SER A 41 3.34 -25.47 32.13
C SER A 41 4.29 -25.35 30.94
N SER A 42 4.97 -26.40 30.53
CA SER A 42 5.88 -26.43 29.39
C SER A 42 5.13 -26.12 28.06
N ILE A 43 3.94 -26.71 27.87
CA ILE A 43 3.11 -26.47 26.68
C ILE A 43 2.66 -25.00 26.62
N ILE A 44 2.23 -24.43 27.74
CA ILE A 44 1.82 -23.03 27.80
C ILE A 44 2.99 -22.10 27.46
N PHE A 45 4.18 -22.36 28.02
CA PHE A 45 5.36 -21.55 27.70
C PHE A 45 5.74 -21.61 26.21
N THR A 46 5.70 -22.78 25.60
CA THR A 46 6.00 -22.91 24.16
C THR A 46 4.97 -22.20 23.30
N LEU A 47 3.68 -22.27 23.63
CA LEU A 47 2.62 -21.54 22.92
C LEU A 47 2.81 -20.02 23.04
N VAL A 48 3.16 -19.52 24.21
CA VAL A 48 3.43 -18.08 24.42
C VAL A 48 4.61 -17.61 23.56
N ILE A 49 5.70 -18.37 23.49
CA ILE A 49 6.86 -18.05 22.67
C ILE A 49 6.49 -18.02 21.19
N ILE A 50 5.71 -18.98 20.72
CA ILE A 50 5.26 -19.04 19.33
C ILE A 50 4.37 -17.83 18.99
N THR A 51 3.44 -17.47 19.86
CA THR A 51 2.56 -16.32 19.62
C THR A 51 3.33 -15.01 19.59
N ILE A 52 4.29 -14.80 20.47
CA ILE A 52 5.16 -13.61 20.48
C ILE A 52 6.01 -13.56 19.20
N SER A 53 6.60 -14.66 18.77
CA SER A 53 7.41 -14.72 17.55
C SER A 53 6.58 -14.40 16.30
N MET A 54 5.37 -14.93 16.19
CA MET A 54 4.43 -14.60 15.11
C MET A 54 4.06 -13.11 15.10
N MET A 55 3.86 -12.51 16.27
CA MET A 55 3.54 -11.10 16.41
C MET A 55 4.69 -10.21 15.93
N VAL A 56 5.94 -10.54 16.28
CA VAL A 56 7.14 -9.81 15.82
C VAL A 56 7.32 -9.90 14.31
N ILE A 57 7.14 -11.08 13.72
CA ILE A 57 7.25 -11.29 12.27
C ILE A 57 6.16 -10.51 11.53
N SER A 58 4.93 -10.54 12.02
CA SER A 58 3.80 -9.80 11.45
C SER A 58 4.04 -8.29 11.48
N PHE A 59 4.51 -7.77 12.62
CA PHE A 59 4.81 -6.35 12.77
C PHE A 59 5.98 -5.90 11.87
N GLY A 60 7.04 -6.70 11.79
CA GLY A 60 8.17 -6.46 10.89
C GLY A 60 7.77 -6.42 9.42
N SER A 61 6.90 -7.35 8.99
CA SER A 61 6.35 -7.38 7.63
C SER A 61 5.49 -6.14 7.33
N LEU A 62 4.68 -5.69 8.29
CA LEU A 62 3.84 -4.49 8.13
C LEU A 62 4.70 -3.23 7.97
N MET A 63 5.72 -3.06 8.81
CA MET A 63 6.66 -1.93 8.76
C MET A 63 7.47 -1.91 7.45
N SER A 64 7.94 -3.07 7.00
CA SER A 64 8.66 -3.21 5.73
C SER A 64 7.77 -2.80 4.54
N ASN A 65 6.50 -3.21 4.54
CA ASN A 65 5.55 -2.83 3.48
C ASN A 65 5.26 -1.32 3.46
N ILE A 66 5.14 -0.69 4.62
CA ILE A 66 4.94 0.77 4.71
C ILE A 66 6.17 1.51 4.19
N HIS A 67 7.36 1.08 4.59
CA HIS A 67 8.61 1.70 4.17
C HIS A 67 8.86 1.55 2.66
N LEU A 68 8.60 0.37 2.09
CA LEU A 68 8.65 0.13 0.65
C LEU A 68 7.66 1.02 -0.11
N ARG A 69 6.44 1.17 0.38
CA ARG A 69 5.45 2.06 -0.23
C ARG A 69 5.88 3.51 -0.21
N GLN A 70 6.46 3.99 0.88
CA GLN A 70 6.99 5.37 0.98
C GLN A 70 8.15 5.60 0.03
N GLN A 71 9.09 4.66 -0.09
CA GLN A 71 10.19 4.75 -1.06
C GLN A 71 9.66 4.71 -2.50
N PHE A 72 8.67 3.85 -2.79
CA PHE A 72 8.04 3.79 -4.12
C PHE A 72 7.33 5.10 -4.48
N VAL A 73 6.63 5.71 -3.53
CA VAL A 73 5.96 7.01 -3.74
C VAL A 73 6.99 8.13 -3.91
N ALA A 74 8.08 8.14 -3.13
CA ALA A 74 9.15 9.12 -3.25
C ALA A 74 9.89 8.99 -4.60
N LEU A 75 10.25 7.78 -5.01
CA LEU A 75 10.85 7.49 -6.32
C LEU A 75 9.88 7.84 -7.46
N LYS A 76 8.62 7.51 -7.33
CA LYS A 76 7.58 7.87 -8.29
C LYS A 76 7.45 9.39 -8.42
N ASN A 77 7.43 10.12 -7.31
CA ASN A 77 7.31 11.58 -7.33
C ASN A 77 8.55 12.26 -7.87
N SER A 78 9.74 11.76 -7.60
CA SER A 78 10.99 12.32 -8.15
C SER A 78 11.20 11.97 -9.63
N ALA A 79 10.84 10.75 -10.04
CA ALA A 79 10.90 10.33 -11.44
C ALA A 79 9.79 10.97 -12.32
N LEU A 80 8.74 11.49 -11.69
CA LEU A 80 7.57 12.08 -12.36
C LEU A 80 7.58 13.62 -12.33
N GLN A 81 8.57 14.25 -11.71
CA GLN A 81 8.75 15.68 -11.88
C GLN A 81 9.19 15.96 -13.32
N VAL A 82 8.26 16.51 -14.11
CA VAL A 82 8.62 17.07 -15.41
C VAL A 82 9.42 18.34 -15.15
N ASN A 83 10.74 18.24 -15.35
CA ASN A 83 11.67 19.33 -15.04
C ASN A 83 11.63 20.43 -16.09
N GLY A 84 11.13 20.16 -17.30
CA GLY A 84 11.00 21.13 -18.37
C GLY A 84 10.26 20.58 -19.57
N ILE A 85 9.64 21.49 -20.31
CA ILE A 85 8.97 21.23 -21.59
C ILE A 85 9.51 22.20 -22.62
N GLU A 86 9.98 21.66 -23.72
CA GLU A 86 10.36 22.42 -24.89
C GLU A 86 9.46 22.00 -26.05
N LEU A 87 8.70 22.94 -26.60
CA LEU A 87 7.76 22.74 -27.67
C LEU A 87 8.32 23.24 -28.99
N SER A 88 8.44 22.38 -30.00
CA SER A 88 8.78 22.73 -31.37
C SER A 88 7.55 22.62 -32.27
N ARG A 89 6.91 23.75 -32.54
CA ARG A 89 5.70 23.79 -33.40
C ARG A 89 6.01 23.39 -34.84
N ALA A 90 7.18 23.78 -35.35
CA ALA A 90 7.59 23.47 -36.70
C ALA A 90 7.73 21.98 -36.97
N GLU A 91 8.16 21.22 -35.97
CA GLU A 91 8.41 19.79 -36.10
C GLU A 91 7.29 18.91 -35.51
N ASN A 92 6.24 19.50 -34.95
CA ASN A 92 5.20 18.80 -34.19
C ASN A 92 5.82 17.88 -33.11
N SER A 93 6.84 18.37 -32.43
CA SER A 93 7.57 17.61 -31.43
C SER A 93 7.65 18.35 -30.10
N VAL A 94 7.64 17.59 -29.01
CA VAL A 94 7.80 18.10 -27.66
C VAL A 94 8.93 17.34 -26.95
N LYS A 95 9.78 18.07 -26.23
CA LYS A 95 10.80 17.50 -25.38
C LYS A 95 10.31 17.50 -23.95
N ILE A 96 10.22 16.33 -23.36
CA ILE A 96 9.82 16.14 -21.97
C ILE A 96 10.95 15.40 -21.26
N ASN A 97 11.50 15.99 -20.21
CA ASN A 97 12.62 15.43 -19.44
C ASN A 97 13.87 15.04 -20.29
N GLY A 98 14.07 15.68 -21.42
CA GLY A 98 15.20 15.41 -22.31
C GLY A 98 14.88 14.54 -23.53
N ASP A 99 13.74 13.85 -23.53
CA ASP A 99 13.32 12.97 -24.62
C ASP A 99 12.39 13.69 -25.59
N TRP A 100 12.68 13.61 -26.90
CA TRP A 100 11.82 14.13 -27.96
C TRP A 100 10.70 13.16 -28.30
N LEU A 101 9.47 13.69 -28.31
CA LEU A 101 8.26 12.97 -28.66
C LEU A 101 7.57 13.64 -29.83
N HIS A 102 7.26 12.87 -30.87
CA HIS A 102 6.44 13.33 -31.99
C HIS A 102 4.96 13.25 -31.63
N LEU A 103 4.26 14.36 -31.76
CA LEU A 103 2.82 14.46 -31.51
C LEU A 103 2.06 14.59 -32.83
N THR A 104 0.81 14.11 -32.83
CA THR A 104 -0.10 14.42 -33.92
C THR A 104 -0.42 15.92 -33.89
N LYS A 105 -0.75 16.50 -35.05
CA LYS A 105 -1.10 17.95 -35.16
C LYS A 105 -2.13 18.37 -34.10
N GLY A 106 -3.23 17.63 -33.98
CA GLY A 106 -4.27 17.97 -32.99
C GLY A 106 -3.85 17.87 -31.54
N SER A 107 -2.92 16.92 -31.22
CA SER A 107 -2.34 16.84 -29.88
C SER A 107 -1.35 17.97 -29.61
N MET A 108 -0.61 18.37 -30.63
CA MET A 108 0.30 19.52 -30.57
C MET A 108 -0.44 20.82 -30.31
N GLU A 109 -1.52 21.07 -31.05
CA GLU A 109 -2.40 22.24 -30.86
C GLU A 109 -3.00 22.24 -29.44
N THR A 110 -3.49 21.09 -28.98
CA THR A 110 -4.03 20.96 -27.62
C THR A 110 -2.97 21.23 -26.54
N LEU A 111 -1.74 20.74 -26.72
CA LEU A 111 -0.64 20.98 -25.79
C LEU A 111 -0.22 22.45 -25.78
N SER A 112 -0.13 23.08 -26.96
CA SER A 112 0.20 24.53 -27.09
C SER A 112 -0.75 25.38 -26.28
N VAL A 113 -2.06 25.18 -26.49
CA VAL A 113 -3.11 25.94 -25.80
C VAL A 113 -3.05 25.74 -24.28
N LEU A 114 -2.83 24.53 -23.81
CA LEU A 114 -2.65 24.25 -22.37
C LEU A 114 -1.39 24.89 -21.79
N LEU A 115 -0.28 24.93 -22.55
CA LEU A 115 0.95 25.57 -22.11
C LEU A 115 0.82 27.09 -22.06
N GLU A 116 0.20 27.70 -23.05
CA GLU A 116 -0.08 29.14 -23.09
C GLU A 116 -0.95 29.56 -21.90
N ALA A 117 -2.05 28.87 -21.63
CA ALA A 117 -2.91 29.13 -20.47
C ALA A 117 -2.13 28.94 -19.14
N THR A 118 -1.26 27.92 -19.07
CA THR A 118 -0.42 27.71 -17.89
C THR A 118 0.58 28.85 -17.66
N LEU A 119 1.16 29.41 -18.73
CA LEU A 119 2.07 30.58 -18.64
C LEU A 119 1.31 31.82 -18.13
N GLU A 120 0.07 32.00 -18.53
CA GLU A 120 -0.80 33.08 -18.05
C GLU A 120 -1.26 32.81 -16.60
N GLY A 121 -1.31 31.58 -16.17
CA GLY A 121 -1.75 31.13 -14.85
C GLY A 121 -3.21 30.68 -14.83
N ASP A 122 -3.78 30.46 -16.00
CA ASP A 122 -5.18 30.11 -16.20
C ASP A 122 -5.40 28.60 -16.25
N PHE A 123 -6.65 28.22 -16.05
CA PHE A 123 -7.14 26.86 -16.14
C PHE A 123 -8.16 26.79 -17.27
N LEU A 124 -8.10 25.76 -18.08
CA LEU A 124 -9.01 25.56 -19.19
C LEU A 124 -10.01 24.44 -18.90
N SER A 125 -11.30 24.70 -19.05
CA SER A 125 -12.32 23.65 -19.12
C SER A 125 -12.16 22.82 -20.39
N GLY A 126 -12.83 21.67 -20.48
CA GLY A 126 -12.88 20.94 -21.75
C GLY A 126 -13.49 21.79 -22.88
N LEU A 127 -14.50 22.56 -22.56
CA LEU A 127 -15.13 23.48 -23.52
C LEU A 127 -14.14 24.52 -24.03
N ASP A 128 -13.36 25.15 -23.16
CA ASP A 128 -12.36 26.17 -23.56
C ASP A 128 -11.29 25.55 -24.47
N VAL A 129 -10.81 24.33 -24.12
CA VAL A 129 -9.87 23.61 -24.99
C VAL A 129 -10.44 23.33 -26.36
N GLU A 130 -11.73 22.93 -26.46
CA GLU A 130 -12.36 22.69 -27.76
C GLU A 130 -12.48 23.98 -28.56
N ILE A 131 -12.92 25.07 -27.94
CA ILE A 131 -13.06 26.38 -28.61
C ILE A 131 -11.70 26.84 -29.14
N LEU A 132 -10.67 26.85 -28.31
CA LEU A 132 -9.35 27.35 -28.66
C LEU A 132 -8.66 26.53 -29.75
N VAL A 133 -8.81 25.19 -29.70
CA VAL A 133 -8.15 24.28 -30.65
C VAL A 133 -8.95 24.20 -31.97
N SER A 134 -10.29 24.19 -31.92
CA SER A 134 -11.11 24.09 -33.15
C SER A 134 -11.34 25.41 -33.85
N GLY A 135 -11.19 26.54 -33.15
CA GLY A 135 -11.50 27.88 -33.65
C GLY A 135 -13.02 28.11 -33.91
N LYS A 136 -13.87 27.22 -33.38
CA LYS A 136 -15.33 27.33 -33.54
C LYS A 136 -15.95 28.22 -32.46
N ASN A 137 -17.12 28.74 -32.74
CA ASN A 137 -17.91 29.47 -31.74
C ASN A 137 -18.35 28.52 -30.61
N ALA A 138 -18.41 29.03 -29.39
CA ALA A 138 -18.78 28.27 -28.18
C ALA A 138 -20.12 27.50 -28.33
N ALA A 139 -21.08 28.08 -29.06
CA ALA A 139 -22.37 27.42 -29.31
C ALA A 139 -22.28 26.11 -30.10
N ASN A 140 -21.17 25.92 -30.84
CA ASN A 140 -20.92 24.73 -31.68
C ASN A 140 -19.83 23.81 -31.08
N CYS A 141 -19.44 24.02 -29.82
CA CYS A 141 -18.44 23.26 -29.12
C CYS A 141 -19.06 22.50 -27.93
N GLU A 142 -18.54 21.35 -27.66
CA GLU A 142 -18.96 20.51 -26.53
C GLU A 142 -17.79 20.28 -25.58
N ASP A 143 -18.02 20.34 -24.28
CA ASP A 143 -17.02 20.06 -23.26
C ASP A 143 -16.43 18.65 -23.42
N ALA A 144 -17.28 17.68 -23.77
CA ALA A 144 -16.87 16.31 -24.01
C ALA A 144 -15.82 16.16 -25.13
N ALA A 145 -15.92 17.03 -26.19
CA ALA A 145 -14.96 17.00 -27.28
C ALA A 145 -13.57 17.47 -26.83
N GLY A 146 -13.48 18.52 -26.02
CA GLY A 146 -12.21 18.98 -25.45
C GLY A 146 -11.60 17.98 -24.48
N VAL A 147 -12.43 17.36 -23.63
CA VAL A 147 -11.96 16.26 -22.76
C VAL A 147 -11.37 15.11 -23.58
N MET A 148 -11.98 14.77 -24.72
CA MET A 148 -11.45 13.75 -25.63
C MET A 148 -10.14 14.18 -26.29
N ARG A 149 -9.92 15.47 -26.59
CA ARG A 149 -8.62 15.97 -27.06
C ARG A 149 -7.54 15.80 -26.01
N ILE A 150 -7.83 16.14 -24.77
CA ILE A 150 -6.89 15.96 -23.66
C ILE A 150 -6.56 14.48 -23.45
N LYS A 151 -7.55 13.59 -23.55
CA LYS A 151 -7.32 12.14 -23.50
C LYS A 151 -6.38 11.69 -24.63
N ARG A 152 -6.64 12.10 -25.87
CA ARG A 152 -5.77 11.77 -27.01
C ARG A 152 -4.35 12.32 -26.85
N LEU A 153 -4.21 13.52 -26.29
CA LEU A 153 -2.89 14.09 -25.96
C LEU A 153 -2.16 13.22 -24.96
N ARG A 154 -2.82 12.79 -23.89
CA ARG A 154 -2.22 11.87 -22.90
C ARG A 154 -1.80 10.54 -23.52
N ASP A 155 -2.64 9.99 -24.40
CA ASP A 155 -2.35 8.73 -25.09
C ASP A 155 -1.14 8.89 -26.06
N ASN A 156 -1.01 10.05 -26.74
CA ASN A 156 0.11 10.35 -27.64
C ASN A 156 1.43 10.59 -26.91
N ILE A 157 1.42 11.05 -25.66
CA ILE A 157 2.62 11.14 -24.80
C ILE A 157 3.16 9.74 -24.49
N GLY A 158 2.33 8.69 -24.61
CA GLY A 158 2.71 7.27 -24.52
C GLY A 158 2.94 6.76 -23.11
N ASN A 159 3.51 7.56 -22.22
CA ASN A 159 3.66 7.22 -20.82
C ASN A 159 2.49 7.78 -20.01
N GLN A 160 1.47 6.97 -19.77
CA GLN A 160 0.25 7.40 -19.08
C GLN A 160 0.50 8.03 -17.71
N ILE A 161 1.52 7.58 -17.01
CA ILE A 161 1.86 8.10 -15.68
C ILE A 161 2.42 9.52 -15.81
N VAL A 162 3.36 9.73 -16.72
CA VAL A 162 3.93 11.06 -17.02
C VAL A 162 2.83 11.99 -17.53
N ALA A 163 2.00 11.53 -18.46
CA ALA A 163 0.92 12.32 -19.03
C ALA A 163 -0.12 12.77 -18.00
N GLN A 164 -0.50 11.90 -17.07
CA GLN A 164 -1.43 12.23 -16.00
C GLN A 164 -0.84 13.21 -14.97
N HIS A 165 0.45 13.11 -14.69
CA HIS A 165 1.14 14.05 -13.81
C HIS A 165 1.38 15.40 -14.48
N LEU A 166 1.66 15.40 -15.80
CA LEU A 166 1.90 16.59 -16.57
C LEU A 166 0.61 17.41 -16.76
N ILE A 167 -0.46 16.74 -17.19
CA ILE A 167 -1.75 17.39 -17.47
C ILE A 167 -2.69 17.06 -16.28
N GLN A 168 -2.85 18.00 -15.38
CA GLN A 168 -3.72 17.83 -14.22
C GLN A 168 -5.11 18.40 -14.47
N ASN A 169 -6.11 17.67 -14.01
CA ASN A 169 -7.48 18.18 -13.88
C ASN A 169 -7.68 18.61 -12.43
N ILE A 170 -7.95 19.88 -12.20
CA ILE A 170 -8.25 20.44 -10.89
C ILE A 170 -9.75 20.58 -10.76
N PRO A 171 -10.41 19.85 -9.85
CA PRO A 171 -11.86 19.89 -9.69
C PRO A 171 -12.38 21.33 -9.53
N GLY A 172 -13.39 21.70 -10.33
CA GLY A 172 -14.00 23.03 -10.30
C GLY A 172 -13.20 24.14 -10.98
N LYS A 173 -11.96 23.86 -11.46
CA LYS A 173 -11.14 24.85 -12.18
C LYS A 173 -10.84 24.48 -13.62
N GLY A 174 -10.59 23.19 -13.88
CA GLY A 174 -10.24 22.72 -15.22
C GLY A 174 -8.84 22.09 -15.31
N TYR A 175 -8.28 22.09 -16.50
CA TYR A 175 -7.00 21.48 -16.84
C TYR A 175 -5.86 22.48 -16.83
N GLN A 176 -4.70 22.03 -16.35
CA GLN A 176 -3.46 22.81 -16.32
C GLN A 176 -2.25 21.90 -16.50
N ILE A 177 -1.17 22.43 -17.07
CA ILE A 177 0.14 21.76 -17.13
C ILE A 177 0.89 21.99 -15.82
N LYS A 178 1.32 20.93 -15.17
CA LYS A 178 2.09 20.97 -13.91
C LYS A 178 3.60 21.06 -14.20
N VAL A 179 4.02 22.20 -14.68
CA VAL A 179 5.46 22.52 -14.87
C VAL A 179 5.70 23.96 -14.40
N SER A 180 6.88 24.22 -13.89
CA SER A 180 7.26 25.59 -13.53
C SER A 180 7.30 26.47 -14.77
N LYS A 181 6.72 27.67 -14.72
CA LYS A 181 6.68 28.62 -15.84
C LYS A 181 8.07 28.89 -16.46
N ASN A 182 9.09 28.92 -15.63
CA ASN A 182 10.49 29.14 -16.07
C ASN A 182 11.08 27.99 -16.88
N ASN A 183 10.44 26.84 -16.87
CA ASN A 183 10.90 25.61 -17.53
C ASN A 183 10.05 25.25 -18.76
N ILE A 184 9.24 26.19 -19.22
CA ILE A 184 8.44 26.07 -20.45
C ILE A 184 9.11 26.91 -21.54
N VAL A 185 9.50 26.28 -22.64
CA VAL A 185 10.06 26.92 -23.82
C VAL A 185 9.16 26.57 -25.01
N ILE A 186 8.67 27.59 -25.71
CA ILE A 186 7.85 27.44 -26.92
C ILE A 186 8.64 28.08 -28.08
N ASN A 187 9.05 27.21 -29.04
CA ASN A 187 9.78 27.57 -30.26
C ASN A 187 8.88 27.43 -31.50
#